data_4aca85c5347007efbebb76b001ef0f74
#
_entry.id   4aca85c5347007efbebb76b001ef0f74
#
_cell.length_a   1.000
_cell.length_b   1.000
_cell.length_c   1.000
_cell.angle_alpha   90.00
_cell.angle_beta   90.00
_cell.angle_gamma   90.00
#
_symmetry.space_group_name_H-M   'P 1'
#
loop_
_entity.id
_entity.type
_entity.pdbx_description
1 polymer ?
#
loop_
_entity_poly.entity_id
_entity_poly.type
_entity_poly.pdbx_seq_one_letter_code
_entity_poly.pdbx_strand_id
1 'polypeptide(L)'
;MHQCTNCGFQFCPDATFNKSLVSDLNEETREKALINLRKENFQHIIASIKKNKEIKSKGLEVGPGYGWFLEVCRDHGISCLGIEPETRFNEHYQKEGLQVKNGFFPQDLQEESHFDFIAYNDVLEHLPDLKGIMEANYGLLNPEGLLIVNLPQQSGLIYFISKMAYLFGVKSLMDRMWQFNFHSPHLSYFTKPTLIKLALDNDFETVESFPLKTINLSEISDRIEQDNQQGTLAKIATKIGVFLLFPFLQIFPDTRCFIFRKR
;
A
#
# COMPACT_ATOMS: atom_id res chain seq x y z
N MET A 1 -4.52 19.58 3.84
CA MET A 1 -4.69 18.41 4.74
C MET A 1 -5.65 18.78 5.85
N HIS A 2 -6.63 17.94 6.13
CA HIS A 2 -7.62 18.09 7.19
C HIS A 2 -7.49 16.94 8.18
N GLN A 3 -7.90 17.16 9.41
CA GLN A 3 -7.95 16.13 10.44
C GLN A 3 -9.32 16.13 11.11
N CYS A 4 -9.94 14.96 11.19
CA CYS A 4 -11.18 14.79 11.93
C CYS A 4 -10.92 15.03 13.43
N THR A 5 -11.65 15.96 14.01
CA THR A 5 -11.52 16.31 15.44
C THR A 5 -12.02 15.21 16.37
N ASN A 6 -12.87 14.31 15.88
CA ASN A 6 -13.46 13.23 16.67
C ASN A 6 -12.56 11.99 16.74
N CYS A 7 -11.95 11.57 15.62
CA CYS A 7 -11.19 10.29 15.58
C CYS A 7 -9.73 10.45 15.15
N GLY A 8 -9.30 11.65 14.73
CA GLY A 8 -7.93 11.91 14.30
C GLY A 8 -7.61 11.43 12.86
N PHE A 9 -8.58 10.87 12.13
CA PHE A 9 -8.41 10.52 10.72
C PHE A 9 -7.99 11.74 9.90
N GLN A 10 -6.99 11.57 9.04
CA GLN A 10 -6.48 12.64 8.18
C GLN A 10 -6.86 12.40 6.73
N PHE A 11 -7.24 13.48 6.04
CA PHE A 11 -7.66 13.42 4.65
C PHE A 11 -7.33 14.72 3.90
N CYS A 12 -7.22 14.62 2.58
CA CYS A 12 -6.97 15.74 1.69
C CYS A 12 -7.93 15.69 0.49
N PRO A 13 -9.13 16.29 0.61
CA PRO A 13 -10.15 16.19 -0.43
C PRO A 13 -9.78 16.93 -1.71
N ASP A 14 -8.87 17.91 -1.61
CA ASP A 14 -8.43 18.73 -2.73
C ASP A 14 -7.27 18.10 -3.53
N ALA A 15 -6.71 17.00 -3.05
CA ALA A 15 -5.70 16.25 -3.79
C ALA A 15 -6.38 15.51 -4.96
N THR A 16 -5.90 15.77 -6.18
CA THR A 16 -6.46 15.19 -7.39
C THR A 16 -5.40 14.38 -8.13
N PHE A 17 -5.86 13.30 -8.76
CA PHE A 17 -5.05 12.53 -9.67
C PHE A 17 -4.62 13.39 -10.86
N ASN A 18 -3.31 13.55 -11.07
CA ASN A 18 -2.78 14.37 -12.15
C ASN A 18 -1.86 13.56 -13.07
N LYS A 19 -2.41 13.11 -14.21
CA LYS A 19 -1.66 12.35 -15.23
C LYS A 19 -0.46 13.09 -15.83
N SER A 20 -0.43 14.42 -15.73
CA SER A 20 0.65 15.23 -16.31
C SER A 20 1.84 15.43 -15.37
N LEU A 21 1.72 15.08 -14.09
CA LEU A 21 2.86 15.10 -13.18
C LEU A 21 3.77 13.91 -13.46
N VAL A 22 4.80 14.18 -14.23
CA VAL A 22 5.97 13.30 -14.30
C VAL A 22 6.79 13.61 -13.06
N SER A 23 6.86 12.69 -12.11
CA SER A 23 7.75 12.89 -10.96
C SER A 23 9.20 12.94 -11.47
N ASP A 24 10.01 13.87 -10.96
CA ASP A 24 11.46 13.93 -11.22
C ASP A 24 12.21 12.69 -10.70
N LEU A 25 11.51 11.85 -9.95
CA LEU A 25 11.99 10.56 -9.49
C LEU A 25 11.68 9.51 -10.57
N ASN A 26 12.69 8.77 -10.97
CA ASN A 26 12.50 7.61 -11.82
C ASN A 26 11.72 6.55 -11.02
N GLU A 27 10.37 6.59 -11.13
CA GLU A 27 9.46 5.69 -10.41
C GLU A 27 9.81 4.21 -10.68
N GLU A 28 10.16 3.89 -11.90
CA GLU A 28 10.53 2.52 -12.30
C GLU A 28 11.78 2.03 -11.56
N THR A 29 12.82 2.87 -11.46
CA THR A 29 14.05 2.52 -10.74
C THR A 29 13.79 2.37 -9.24
N ARG A 30 12.96 3.27 -8.67
CA ARG A 30 12.54 3.20 -7.27
C ARG A 30 11.77 1.92 -6.98
N GLU A 31 10.80 1.58 -7.82
CA GLU A 31 10.01 0.37 -7.67
C GLU A 31 10.88 -0.89 -7.79
N LYS A 32 11.74 -0.96 -8.80
CA LYS A 32 12.68 -2.10 -8.95
C LYS A 32 13.58 -2.28 -7.72
N ALA A 33 14.00 -1.19 -7.07
CA ALA A 33 14.80 -1.26 -5.85
C ALA A 33 14.00 -1.71 -4.61
N LEU A 34 12.66 -1.84 -4.72
CA LEU A 34 11.77 -2.30 -3.65
C LEU A 34 11.27 -3.74 -3.83
N ILE A 35 11.52 -4.35 -4.99
CA ILE A 35 10.89 -5.62 -5.38
C ILE A 35 11.12 -6.74 -4.34
N ASN A 36 12.35 -6.91 -3.84
CA ASN A 36 12.65 -7.98 -2.90
C ASN A 36 11.96 -7.74 -1.55
N LEU A 37 12.01 -6.49 -1.04
CA LEU A 37 11.34 -6.10 0.18
C LEU A 37 9.81 -6.30 0.08
N ARG A 38 9.21 -5.88 -1.04
CA ARG A 38 7.77 -6.05 -1.28
C ARG A 38 7.40 -7.53 -1.38
N LYS A 39 8.14 -8.32 -2.15
CA LYS A 39 7.88 -9.76 -2.26
C LYS A 39 8.03 -10.49 -0.92
N GLU A 40 9.00 -10.13 -0.09
CA GLU A 40 9.12 -10.68 1.26
C GLU A 40 7.89 -10.34 2.13
N ASN A 41 7.44 -9.09 2.09
CA ASN A 41 6.22 -8.67 2.78
C ASN A 41 4.98 -9.42 2.24
N PHE A 42 4.86 -9.59 0.93
CA PHE A 42 3.75 -10.32 0.31
C PHE A 42 3.74 -11.80 0.68
N GLN A 43 4.90 -12.45 0.81
CA GLN A 43 5.00 -13.81 1.33
C GLN A 43 4.43 -13.91 2.75
N HIS A 44 4.73 -12.94 3.61
CA HIS A 44 4.17 -12.87 4.96
C HIS A 44 2.64 -12.67 4.93
N ILE A 45 2.14 -11.79 4.06
CA ILE A 45 0.70 -11.57 3.86
C ILE A 45 0.02 -12.86 3.39
N ILE A 46 0.56 -13.55 2.38
CA ILE A 46 0.03 -14.82 1.87
C ILE A 46 0.02 -15.91 2.96
N ALA A 47 1.07 -16.00 3.76
CA ALA A 47 1.11 -16.95 4.89
C ALA A 47 -0.02 -16.66 5.90
N SER A 48 -0.29 -15.39 6.19
CA SER A 48 -1.38 -15.00 7.07
C SER A 48 -2.76 -15.24 6.44
N ILE A 49 -2.95 -15.02 5.14
CA ILE A 49 -4.19 -15.37 4.43
C ILE A 49 -4.45 -16.88 4.58
N LYS A 50 -3.46 -17.73 4.23
CA LYS A 50 -3.59 -19.19 4.32
C LYS A 50 -3.87 -19.71 5.73
N LYS A 51 -3.34 -19.05 6.76
CA LYS A 51 -3.59 -19.38 8.17
C LYS A 51 -5.04 -19.11 8.56
N ASN A 52 -5.65 -18.06 8.02
CA ASN A 52 -6.95 -17.56 8.45
C ASN A 52 -8.11 -17.99 7.52
N LYS A 53 -7.82 -18.44 6.31
CA LYS A 53 -8.82 -18.84 5.31
C LYS A 53 -8.29 -19.95 4.40
N GLU A 54 -9.07 -21.00 4.23
CA GLU A 54 -8.89 -21.93 3.12
C GLU A 54 -9.33 -21.27 1.82
N ILE A 55 -8.42 -21.17 0.84
CA ILE A 55 -8.71 -20.59 -0.46
C ILE A 55 -9.31 -21.65 -1.37
N LYS A 56 -10.60 -21.52 -1.67
CA LYS A 56 -11.39 -22.47 -2.48
C LYS A 56 -11.73 -21.94 -3.87
N SER A 57 -11.69 -20.61 -4.02
CA SER A 57 -11.97 -19.92 -5.26
C SER A 57 -10.75 -19.10 -5.68
N LYS A 58 -10.88 -17.80 -5.76
CA LYS A 58 -9.81 -16.89 -6.20
C LYS A 58 -9.72 -15.66 -5.30
N GLY A 59 -8.56 -15.03 -5.30
CA GLY A 59 -8.36 -13.70 -4.75
C GLY A 59 -8.56 -12.60 -5.77
N LEU A 60 -8.65 -11.37 -5.28
CA LEU A 60 -8.57 -10.14 -6.07
C LEU A 60 -7.51 -9.22 -5.49
N GLU A 61 -6.68 -8.63 -6.32
CA GLU A 61 -5.84 -7.48 -5.96
C GLU A 61 -6.34 -6.23 -6.70
N VAL A 62 -6.62 -5.17 -5.96
CA VAL A 62 -6.97 -3.86 -6.51
C VAL A 62 -5.71 -3.02 -6.64
N GLY A 63 -5.41 -2.52 -7.85
CA GLY A 63 -4.22 -1.73 -8.13
C GLY A 63 -2.91 -2.53 -8.04
N PRO A 64 -2.75 -3.66 -8.78
CA PRO A 64 -1.56 -4.51 -8.67
C PRO A 64 -0.26 -3.83 -9.12
N GLY A 65 -0.30 -2.71 -9.83
CA GLY A 65 0.89 -2.05 -10.36
C GLY A 65 1.74 -3.02 -11.19
N TYR A 66 2.96 -3.35 -10.76
CA TYR A 66 3.79 -4.36 -11.44
C TYR A 66 3.31 -5.80 -11.27
N GLY A 67 2.28 -6.08 -10.44
CA GLY A 67 1.73 -7.42 -10.26
C GLY A 67 2.57 -8.34 -9.37
N TRP A 68 3.47 -7.83 -8.57
CA TRP A 68 4.35 -8.68 -7.72
C TRP A 68 3.59 -9.47 -6.66
N PHE A 69 2.47 -8.97 -6.14
CA PHE A 69 1.62 -9.76 -5.25
C PHE A 69 0.92 -10.89 -6.00
N LEU A 70 0.46 -10.64 -7.24
CA LEU A 70 -0.11 -11.68 -8.11
C LEU A 70 0.92 -12.77 -8.42
N GLU A 71 2.19 -12.41 -8.65
CA GLU A 71 3.28 -13.38 -8.83
C GLU A 71 3.47 -14.23 -7.57
N VAL A 72 3.50 -13.59 -6.37
CA VAL A 72 3.61 -14.34 -5.11
C VAL A 72 2.41 -15.23 -4.87
N CYS A 73 1.18 -14.79 -5.21
CA CYS A 73 0.00 -15.65 -5.18
C CYS A 73 0.18 -16.88 -6.06
N ARG A 74 0.57 -16.69 -7.33
CA ARG A 74 0.83 -17.76 -8.30
C ARG A 74 1.86 -18.77 -7.77
N ASP A 75 2.98 -18.27 -7.25
CA ASP A 75 4.08 -19.10 -6.72
C ASP A 75 3.63 -19.94 -5.51
N HIS A 76 2.56 -19.52 -4.83
CA HIS A 76 1.92 -20.23 -3.73
C HIS A 76 0.69 -21.07 -4.15
N GLY A 77 0.43 -21.18 -5.46
CA GLY A 77 -0.70 -21.95 -6.01
C GLY A 77 -2.06 -21.29 -5.79
N ILE A 78 -2.09 -19.97 -5.59
CA ILE A 78 -3.33 -19.20 -5.39
C ILE A 78 -3.68 -18.49 -6.71
N SER A 79 -4.89 -18.74 -7.23
CA SER A 79 -5.45 -17.94 -8.32
C SER A 79 -5.80 -16.54 -7.78
N CYS A 80 -5.25 -15.50 -8.37
CA CYS A 80 -5.55 -14.11 -8.01
C CYS A 80 -5.73 -13.27 -9.27
N LEU A 81 -6.86 -12.56 -9.35
CA LEU A 81 -7.16 -11.60 -10.41
C LEU A 81 -6.66 -10.22 -9.98
N GLY A 82 -6.05 -9.47 -10.88
CA GLY A 82 -5.78 -8.04 -10.69
C GLY A 82 -6.85 -7.18 -11.36
N ILE A 83 -7.12 -5.99 -10.82
CA ILE A 83 -7.84 -4.92 -11.53
C ILE A 83 -7.00 -3.63 -11.49
N GLU A 84 -6.60 -3.12 -12.67
CA GLU A 84 -5.65 -2.01 -12.80
C GLU A 84 -6.10 -1.06 -13.91
N PRO A 85 -6.28 0.24 -13.63
CA PRO A 85 -6.65 1.21 -14.67
C PRO A 85 -5.49 1.59 -15.60
N GLU A 86 -4.23 1.43 -15.16
CA GLU A 86 -3.07 1.81 -15.96
C GLU A 86 -2.63 0.72 -16.94
N THR A 87 -2.68 1.03 -18.23
CA THR A 87 -2.33 0.09 -19.28
C THR A 87 -0.81 -0.07 -19.50
N ARG A 88 0.02 0.78 -18.88
CA ARG A 88 1.50 0.72 -19.03
C ARG A 88 2.12 -0.60 -18.55
N PHE A 89 1.40 -1.34 -17.71
CA PHE A 89 1.86 -2.63 -17.17
C PHE A 89 1.44 -3.84 -18.00
N ASN A 90 0.59 -3.67 -19.03
CA ASN A 90 -0.02 -4.78 -19.77
C ASN A 90 0.99 -5.72 -20.43
N GLU A 91 2.07 -5.20 -21.01
CA GLU A 91 3.13 -6.03 -21.60
C GLU A 91 3.81 -6.90 -20.55
N HIS A 92 4.04 -6.35 -19.37
CA HIS A 92 4.60 -7.08 -18.24
C HIS A 92 3.66 -8.19 -17.78
N TYR A 93 2.36 -7.90 -17.61
CA TYR A 93 1.37 -8.91 -17.23
C TYR A 93 1.27 -10.06 -18.22
N GLN A 94 1.29 -9.75 -19.53
CA GLN A 94 1.29 -10.78 -20.58
C GLN A 94 2.55 -11.64 -20.52
N LYS A 95 3.71 -11.03 -20.37
CA LYS A 95 4.99 -11.73 -20.27
C LYS A 95 5.05 -12.68 -19.07
N GLU A 96 4.56 -12.21 -17.91
CA GLU A 96 4.57 -12.98 -16.67
C GLU A 96 3.35 -13.92 -16.53
N GLY A 97 2.40 -13.91 -17.48
CA GLY A 97 1.20 -14.73 -17.45
C GLY A 97 0.23 -14.37 -16.30
N LEU A 98 0.21 -13.09 -15.88
CA LEU A 98 -0.66 -12.61 -14.82
C LEU A 98 -2.05 -12.29 -15.36
N GLN A 99 -3.07 -12.63 -14.59
CA GLN A 99 -4.46 -12.32 -14.92
C GLN A 99 -4.83 -10.94 -14.36
N VAL A 100 -4.86 -9.94 -15.24
CA VAL A 100 -5.23 -8.57 -14.86
C VAL A 100 -6.28 -8.03 -15.82
N LYS A 101 -7.35 -7.47 -15.26
CA LYS A 101 -8.37 -6.73 -15.98
C LYS A 101 -8.04 -5.25 -15.95
N ASN A 102 -8.01 -4.59 -17.11
CA ASN A 102 -7.92 -3.13 -17.15
C ASN A 102 -9.27 -2.51 -16.76
N GLY A 103 -9.25 -1.61 -15.79
CA GLY A 103 -10.42 -0.90 -15.33
C GLY A 103 -10.31 -0.43 -13.89
N PHE A 104 -11.39 0.23 -13.43
CA PHE A 104 -11.51 0.75 -12.08
C PHE A 104 -12.33 -0.19 -11.20
N PHE A 105 -11.90 -0.37 -9.97
CA PHE A 105 -12.65 -1.08 -8.94
C PHE A 105 -13.71 -0.14 -8.31
N PRO A 106 -14.92 -0.59 -8.07
CA PRO A 106 -15.53 -1.88 -8.45
C PRO A 106 -16.20 -1.89 -9.82
N GLN A 107 -16.31 -0.73 -10.50
CA GLN A 107 -17.20 -0.47 -11.64
C GLN A 107 -16.96 -1.41 -12.81
N ASP A 108 -15.70 -1.77 -13.05
CA ASP A 108 -15.32 -2.62 -14.19
C ASP A 108 -15.22 -4.12 -13.83
N LEU A 109 -15.58 -4.51 -12.60
CA LEU A 109 -15.74 -5.94 -12.25
C LEU A 109 -17.12 -6.44 -12.68
N GLN A 110 -17.20 -7.73 -13.05
CA GLN A 110 -18.47 -8.39 -13.30
C GLN A 110 -19.21 -8.64 -11.98
N GLU A 111 -20.50 -8.35 -11.92
CA GLU A 111 -21.34 -8.46 -10.71
C GLU A 111 -21.37 -9.88 -10.10
N GLU A 112 -21.16 -10.94 -10.89
CA GLU A 112 -21.15 -12.33 -10.44
C GLU A 112 -19.82 -12.82 -9.89
N SER A 113 -18.81 -11.94 -9.79
CA SER A 113 -17.50 -12.33 -9.28
C SER A 113 -17.47 -12.32 -7.76
N HIS A 114 -17.18 -13.48 -7.14
CA HIS A 114 -16.96 -13.59 -5.70
C HIS A 114 -15.53 -14.05 -5.42
N PHE A 115 -14.94 -13.54 -4.32
CA PHE A 115 -13.54 -13.73 -3.97
C PHE A 115 -13.41 -14.27 -2.54
N ASP A 116 -12.43 -15.13 -2.31
CA ASP A 116 -12.07 -15.57 -0.96
C ASP A 116 -11.29 -14.50 -0.20
N PHE A 117 -10.58 -13.64 -0.93
CA PHE A 117 -9.99 -12.43 -0.38
C PHE A 117 -9.93 -11.32 -1.41
N ILE A 118 -9.91 -10.07 -0.92
CA ILE A 118 -9.62 -8.86 -1.70
C ILE A 118 -8.46 -8.13 -1.01
N ALA A 119 -7.42 -7.78 -1.77
CA ALA A 119 -6.21 -7.15 -1.26
C ALA A 119 -5.99 -5.75 -1.85
N TYR A 120 -5.59 -4.83 -0.99
CA TYR A 120 -5.12 -3.48 -1.30
C TYR A 120 -3.70 -3.34 -0.76
N ASN A 121 -2.73 -3.23 -1.65
CA ASN A 121 -1.32 -3.06 -1.31
C ASN A 121 -0.86 -1.65 -1.69
N ASP A 122 -0.85 -0.73 -0.71
CA ASP A 122 -0.58 0.71 -0.91
C ASP A 122 -1.54 1.36 -1.93
N VAL A 123 -2.86 1.10 -1.80
CA VAL A 123 -3.89 1.58 -2.74
C VAL A 123 -5.08 2.23 -2.04
N LEU A 124 -5.54 1.71 -0.89
CA LEU A 124 -6.77 2.20 -0.25
C LEU A 124 -6.70 3.68 0.11
N GLU A 125 -5.52 4.17 0.48
CA GLU A 125 -5.25 5.57 0.82
C GLU A 125 -5.38 6.54 -0.36
N HIS A 126 -5.38 6.03 -1.59
CA HIS A 126 -5.56 6.80 -2.82
C HIS A 126 -7.02 6.85 -3.30
N LEU A 127 -7.91 6.09 -2.69
CA LEU A 127 -9.30 5.99 -3.14
C LEU A 127 -10.18 7.07 -2.50
N PRO A 128 -11.02 7.77 -3.29
CA PRO A 128 -11.78 8.92 -2.79
C PRO A 128 -13.04 8.51 -2.01
N ASP A 129 -13.69 7.42 -2.37
CA ASP A 129 -14.95 6.95 -1.75
C ASP A 129 -14.71 5.70 -0.91
N LEU A 130 -14.15 5.88 0.27
CA LEU A 130 -13.86 4.76 1.17
C LEU A 130 -15.11 3.98 1.56
N LYS A 131 -16.27 4.63 1.71
CA LYS A 131 -17.50 3.96 2.09
C LYS A 131 -18.01 3.07 0.97
N GLY A 132 -18.17 3.60 -0.25
CA GLY A 132 -18.58 2.81 -1.41
C GLY A 132 -17.62 1.66 -1.72
N ILE A 133 -16.30 1.88 -1.51
CA ILE A 133 -15.29 0.82 -1.65
C ILE A 133 -15.49 -0.30 -0.61
N MET A 134 -15.78 0.05 0.66
CA MET A 134 -16.01 -0.96 1.70
C MET A 134 -17.31 -1.75 1.44
N GLU A 135 -18.38 -1.09 1.00
CA GLU A 135 -19.64 -1.72 0.60
C GLU A 135 -19.44 -2.68 -0.59
N ALA A 136 -18.67 -2.27 -1.61
CA ALA A 136 -18.33 -3.12 -2.74
C ALA A 136 -17.50 -4.35 -2.33
N ASN A 137 -16.51 -4.15 -1.47
CA ASN A 137 -15.72 -5.28 -0.92
C ASN A 137 -16.62 -6.28 -0.19
N TYR A 138 -17.56 -5.77 0.62
CA TYR A 138 -18.49 -6.63 1.34
C TYR A 138 -19.36 -7.45 0.36
N GLY A 139 -19.88 -6.83 -0.70
CA GLY A 139 -20.68 -7.50 -1.72
C GLY A 139 -19.92 -8.57 -2.50
N LEU A 140 -18.65 -8.31 -2.83
CA LEU A 140 -17.82 -9.17 -3.69
C LEU A 140 -17.09 -10.29 -2.94
N LEU A 141 -17.01 -10.22 -1.61
CA LEU A 141 -16.40 -11.28 -0.82
C LEU A 141 -17.37 -12.44 -0.58
N ASN A 142 -16.85 -13.65 -0.69
CA ASN A 142 -17.51 -14.86 -0.22
C ASN A 142 -17.84 -14.77 1.29
N PRO A 143 -18.78 -15.56 1.82
CA PRO A 143 -18.94 -15.70 3.26
C PRO A 143 -17.61 -16.00 3.95
N GLU A 144 -17.33 -15.37 5.08
CA GLU A 144 -16.04 -15.48 5.78
C GLU A 144 -14.83 -15.06 4.92
N GLY A 145 -15.04 -14.30 3.83
CA GLY A 145 -13.99 -13.79 2.97
C GLY A 145 -13.14 -12.73 3.68
N LEU A 146 -11.88 -12.59 3.24
CA LEU A 146 -10.91 -11.70 3.88
C LEU A 146 -10.70 -10.42 3.07
N LEU A 147 -10.72 -9.29 3.75
CA LEU A 147 -10.26 -8.01 3.23
C LEU A 147 -8.87 -7.73 3.80
N ILE A 148 -7.88 -7.63 2.92
CA ILE A 148 -6.48 -7.37 3.26
C ILE A 148 -6.16 -5.93 2.88
N VAL A 149 -5.69 -5.14 3.85
CA VAL A 149 -5.30 -3.76 3.64
C VAL A 149 -3.89 -3.54 4.16
N ASN A 150 -2.97 -3.29 3.25
CA ASN A 150 -1.60 -2.90 3.52
C ASN A 150 -1.43 -1.43 3.13
N LEU A 151 -1.06 -0.58 4.09
CA LEU A 151 -0.93 0.85 3.84
C LEU A 151 0.02 1.55 4.85
N PRO A 152 0.52 2.75 4.50
CA PRO A 152 1.34 3.55 5.40
C PRO A 152 0.51 4.06 6.58
N GLN A 153 1.18 4.12 7.75
CA GLN A 153 0.56 4.49 9.02
C GLN A 153 0.92 5.92 9.43
N GLN A 154 -0.08 6.67 9.89
CA GLN A 154 0.11 7.98 10.52
C GLN A 154 0.97 7.90 11.80
N SER A 155 0.98 6.74 12.46
CA SER A 155 1.77 6.47 13.67
C SER A 155 3.20 5.98 13.40
N GLY A 156 3.61 5.91 12.11
CA GLY A 156 4.95 5.50 11.71
C GLY A 156 6.01 6.54 12.05
N LEU A 157 7.26 6.08 12.18
CA LEU A 157 8.38 6.94 12.57
C LEU A 157 8.67 8.02 11.51
N ILE A 158 8.67 7.65 10.23
CA ILE A 158 8.95 8.59 9.14
C ILE A 158 7.85 9.66 9.08
N TYR A 159 6.57 9.23 9.23
CA TYR A 159 5.47 10.19 9.29
C TYR A 159 5.60 11.14 10.48
N PHE A 160 5.96 10.65 11.66
CA PHE A 160 6.20 11.47 12.85
C PHE A 160 7.30 12.49 12.62
N ILE A 161 8.47 12.06 12.09
CA ILE A 161 9.59 12.96 11.77
C ILE A 161 9.15 14.03 10.76
N SER A 162 8.43 13.63 9.71
CA SER A 162 7.91 14.55 8.69
C SER A 162 6.94 15.58 9.27
N LYS A 163 6.08 15.16 10.20
CA LYS A 163 5.16 16.04 10.93
C LYS A 163 5.92 17.04 11.83
N MET A 164 6.93 16.57 12.55
CA MET A 164 7.77 17.46 13.35
C MET A 164 8.51 18.48 12.47
N ALA A 165 9.12 18.05 11.37
CA ALA A 165 9.79 18.96 10.43
C ALA A 165 8.82 20.01 9.85
N TYR A 166 7.58 19.60 9.55
CA TYR A 166 6.54 20.51 9.07
C TYR A 166 6.21 21.62 10.07
N LEU A 167 6.18 21.32 11.38
CA LEU A 167 5.96 22.31 12.43
C LEU A 167 7.11 23.36 12.50
N PHE A 168 8.32 22.98 12.08
CA PHE A 168 9.47 23.89 11.96
C PHE A 168 9.61 24.53 10.57
N GLY A 169 8.57 24.45 9.73
CA GLY A 169 8.52 25.10 8.41
C GLY A 169 9.09 24.28 7.25
N VAL A 170 9.60 23.06 7.48
CA VAL A 170 10.09 22.16 6.43
C VAL A 170 8.93 21.34 5.88
N LYS A 171 8.30 21.83 4.81
CA LYS A 171 7.08 21.21 4.23
C LYS A 171 7.38 20.01 3.33
N SER A 172 8.53 19.99 2.66
CA SER A 172 8.89 19.01 1.63
C SER A 172 8.78 17.54 2.07
N LEU A 173 9.08 17.25 3.34
CA LEU A 173 8.96 15.87 3.86
C LEU A 173 7.48 15.44 3.98
N MET A 174 6.62 16.36 4.44
CA MET A 174 5.19 16.07 4.54
C MET A 174 4.53 15.99 3.16
N ASP A 175 4.92 16.87 2.23
CA ASP A 175 4.44 16.82 0.84
C ASP A 175 4.82 15.49 0.18
N ARG A 176 6.00 14.96 0.51
CA ARG A 176 6.43 13.63 0.05
C ARG A 176 5.61 12.50 0.69
N MET A 177 5.26 12.58 1.98
CA MET A 177 4.39 11.59 2.62
C MET A 177 3.01 11.54 1.98
N TRP A 178 2.45 12.70 1.64
CA TRP A 178 1.17 12.81 0.97
C TRP A 178 1.24 12.65 -0.55
N GLN A 179 2.44 12.48 -1.09
CA GLN A 179 2.67 12.30 -2.53
C GLN A 179 2.07 13.43 -3.40
N PHE A 180 2.04 14.68 -2.90
CA PHE A 180 1.40 15.80 -3.63
C PHE A 180 2.04 16.11 -4.98
N ASN A 181 3.32 15.76 -5.17
CA ASN A 181 4.05 15.93 -6.42
C ASN A 181 4.11 14.65 -7.28
N PHE A 182 3.26 13.66 -6.97
CA PHE A 182 3.14 12.41 -7.72
C PHE A 182 1.82 12.39 -8.48
N HIS A 183 1.73 11.51 -9.47
CA HIS A 183 0.52 11.40 -10.27
C HIS A 183 -0.68 10.86 -9.46
N SER A 184 -0.44 10.08 -8.43
CA SER A 184 -1.45 9.53 -7.52
C SER A 184 -1.14 9.94 -6.08
N PRO A 185 -1.70 11.05 -5.57
CA PRO A 185 -1.49 11.49 -4.21
C PRO A 185 -2.26 10.63 -3.21
N HIS A 186 -1.81 10.60 -1.95
CA HIS A 186 -2.60 10.07 -0.86
C HIS A 186 -3.77 11.01 -0.57
N LEU A 187 -5.00 10.47 -0.57
CA LEU A 187 -6.22 11.20 -0.19
C LEU A 187 -6.52 11.03 1.29
N SER A 188 -5.99 9.99 1.91
CA SER A 188 -6.22 9.67 3.31
C SER A 188 -4.99 9.08 3.99
N TYR A 189 -4.92 9.25 5.32
CA TYR A 189 -3.92 8.64 6.17
C TYR A 189 -4.58 8.05 7.40
N PHE A 190 -4.27 6.80 7.68
CA PHE A 190 -4.90 6.03 8.74
C PHE A 190 -3.97 5.85 9.95
N THR A 191 -4.59 5.77 11.11
CA THR A 191 -4.04 5.08 12.28
C THR A 191 -4.68 3.70 12.40
N LYS A 192 -4.08 2.81 13.19
CA LYS A 192 -4.70 1.49 13.48
C LYS A 192 -6.15 1.62 13.97
N PRO A 193 -6.49 2.51 14.95
CA PRO A 193 -7.89 2.68 15.39
C PRO A 193 -8.83 3.18 14.30
N THR A 194 -8.40 4.13 13.44
CA THR A 194 -9.28 4.69 12.42
C THR A 194 -9.59 3.71 11.30
N LEU A 195 -8.62 2.87 10.91
CA LEU A 195 -8.87 1.82 9.91
C LEU A 195 -9.74 0.69 10.48
N ILE A 196 -9.48 0.26 11.72
CA ILE A 196 -10.34 -0.73 12.39
C ILE A 196 -11.77 -0.21 12.51
N LYS A 197 -11.94 1.08 12.86
CA LYS A 197 -13.28 1.67 12.92
C LYS A 197 -13.97 1.67 11.56
N LEU A 198 -13.27 2.05 10.48
CA LEU A 198 -13.82 1.99 9.12
C LEU A 198 -14.29 0.58 8.77
N ALA A 199 -13.49 -0.44 9.10
CA ALA A 199 -13.84 -1.84 8.86
C ALA A 199 -15.08 -2.27 9.67
N LEU A 200 -15.11 -1.96 10.97
CA LEU A 200 -16.23 -2.29 11.86
C LEU A 200 -17.55 -1.62 11.43
N ASP A 201 -17.48 -0.35 11.02
CA ASP A 201 -18.64 0.42 10.56
C ASP A 201 -19.22 -0.14 9.23
N ASN A 202 -18.51 -1.06 8.56
CA ASN A 202 -18.90 -1.73 7.31
C ASN A 202 -18.96 -3.25 7.43
N ASP A 203 -19.29 -3.78 8.62
CA ASP A 203 -19.53 -5.20 8.90
C ASP A 203 -18.33 -6.13 8.69
N PHE A 204 -17.12 -5.61 8.90
CA PHE A 204 -15.89 -6.40 8.96
C PHE A 204 -15.38 -6.52 10.39
N GLU A 205 -14.87 -7.68 10.75
CA GLU A 205 -14.15 -7.87 12.01
C GLU A 205 -12.64 -7.98 11.80
N THR A 206 -11.85 -7.49 12.75
CA THR A 206 -10.39 -7.59 12.68
C THR A 206 -9.95 -9.00 13.05
N VAL A 207 -9.26 -9.67 12.14
CA VAL A 207 -8.67 -11.00 12.37
C VAL A 207 -7.22 -10.86 12.86
N GLU A 208 -6.42 -10.08 12.14
CA GLU A 208 -4.99 -9.93 12.41
C GLU A 208 -4.49 -8.57 11.96
N SER A 209 -3.44 -8.07 12.61
CA SER A 209 -2.74 -6.87 12.14
C SER A 209 -1.27 -6.93 12.57
N PHE A 210 -0.37 -6.81 11.61
CA PHE A 210 1.07 -6.92 11.84
C PHE A 210 1.85 -5.86 11.06
N PRO A 211 3.05 -5.46 11.58
CA PRO A 211 3.93 -4.55 10.86
C PRO A 211 4.51 -5.22 9.61
N LEU A 212 4.77 -4.43 8.59
CA LEU A 212 5.54 -4.84 7.43
C LEU A 212 6.90 -4.16 7.43
N LYS A 213 7.89 -4.80 6.81
CA LYS A 213 9.23 -4.22 6.67
C LYS A 213 9.15 -3.00 5.76
N THR A 214 9.64 -1.87 6.25
CA THR A 214 9.70 -0.61 5.47
C THR A 214 11.05 -0.47 4.78
N ILE A 215 12.10 -1.05 5.35
CA ILE A 215 13.49 -0.89 4.93
C ILE A 215 14.21 -2.25 5.01
N ASN A 216 15.01 -2.54 3.99
CA ASN A 216 15.98 -3.60 3.99
C ASN A 216 17.39 -2.98 4.00
N LEU A 217 18.16 -3.18 5.09
CA LEU A 217 19.49 -2.57 5.24
C LEU A 217 20.47 -3.00 4.14
N SER A 218 20.36 -4.22 3.62
CA SER A 218 21.25 -4.70 2.54
C SER A 218 21.02 -3.94 1.22
N GLU A 219 19.81 -3.45 0.99
CA GLU A 219 19.44 -2.75 -0.27
C GLU A 219 19.54 -1.22 -0.15
N ILE A 220 19.61 -0.68 1.06
CA ILE A 220 19.72 0.76 1.29
C ILE A 220 20.98 1.35 0.69
N SER A 221 22.11 0.65 0.81
CA SER A 221 23.37 1.12 0.24
C SER A 221 23.25 1.32 -1.26
N ASP A 222 22.65 0.36 -1.97
CA ASP A 222 22.47 0.42 -3.41
C ASP A 222 21.50 1.53 -3.83
N ARG A 223 20.44 1.73 -3.03
CA ARG A 223 19.45 2.81 -3.25
C ARG A 223 20.07 4.20 -3.09
N ILE A 224 20.90 4.40 -2.07
CA ILE A 224 21.57 5.68 -1.82
C ILE A 224 22.64 5.93 -2.88
N GLU A 225 23.34 4.89 -3.36
CA GLU A 225 24.33 5.01 -4.42
C GLU A 225 23.70 5.39 -5.76
N GLN A 226 22.50 4.88 -6.06
CA GLN A 226 21.76 5.15 -7.29
C GLN A 226 21.16 6.58 -7.34
N ASP A 227 21.11 7.30 -6.21
CA ASP A 227 20.66 8.68 -6.18
C ASP A 227 21.78 9.62 -6.70
N ASN A 228 21.70 9.94 -7.98
CA ASN A 228 22.69 10.80 -8.66
C ASN A 228 22.56 12.28 -8.30
N GLN A 229 21.49 12.68 -7.57
CA GLN A 229 21.29 14.07 -7.14
C GLN A 229 22.01 14.40 -5.83
N GLN A 230 22.43 13.40 -5.06
CA GLN A 230 23.12 13.60 -3.79
C GLN A 230 24.64 13.53 -3.94
N GLY A 231 25.34 14.52 -3.36
CA GLY A 231 26.80 14.48 -3.23
C GLY A 231 27.25 13.38 -2.22
N THR A 232 28.51 12.96 -2.33
CA THR A 232 29.08 11.85 -1.54
C THR A 232 28.91 12.03 -0.02
N LEU A 233 29.07 13.24 0.51
CA LEU A 233 28.89 13.51 1.94
C LEU A 233 27.42 13.37 2.37
N ALA A 234 26.48 13.80 1.55
CA ALA A 234 25.06 13.64 1.81
C ALA A 234 24.66 12.15 1.81
N LYS A 235 25.17 11.35 0.87
CA LYS A 235 24.97 9.90 0.83
C LYS A 235 25.46 9.22 2.09
N ILE A 236 26.66 9.56 2.58
CA ILE A 236 27.22 9.02 3.83
C ILE A 236 26.33 9.41 5.02
N ALA A 237 25.93 10.67 5.12
CA ALA A 237 25.07 11.16 6.19
C ALA A 237 23.70 10.43 6.18
N THR A 238 23.13 10.20 4.99
CA THR A 238 21.88 9.44 4.83
C THR A 238 22.04 7.99 5.28
N LYS A 239 23.12 7.30 4.90
CA LYS A 239 23.42 5.93 5.35
C LYS A 239 23.52 5.83 6.88
N ILE A 240 24.27 6.75 7.49
CA ILE A 240 24.42 6.79 8.95
C ILE A 240 23.05 7.08 9.61
N GLY A 241 22.31 8.06 9.11
CA GLY A 241 20.98 8.40 9.62
C GLY A 241 20.02 7.22 9.58
N VAL A 242 19.96 6.51 8.45
CA VAL A 242 19.11 5.31 8.30
C VAL A 242 19.56 4.20 9.26
N PHE A 243 20.87 3.94 9.38
CA PHE A 243 21.37 2.93 10.30
C PHE A 243 21.01 3.23 11.76
N LEU A 244 21.11 4.50 12.17
CA LEU A 244 20.73 4.93 13.52
C LEU A 244 19.21 4.87 13.76
N LEU A 245 18.39 5.14 12.74
CA LEU A 245 16.94 5.08 12.83
C LEU A 245 16.37 3.67 12.70
N PHE A 246 17.13 2.73 12.15
CA PHE A 246 16.65 1.38 11.87
C PHE A 246 16.02 0.64 13.06
N PRO A 247 16.61 0.63 14.28
CA PRO A 247 15.97 0.00 15.44
C PRO A 247 14.60 0.62 15.77
N PHE A 248 14.47 1.94 15.61
CA PHE A 248 13.22 2.65 15.88
C PHE A 248 12.16 2.35 14.83
N LEU A 249 12.55 2.13 13.55
CA LEU A 249 11.64 1.69 12.48
C LEU A 249 11.05 0.31 12.74
N GLN A 250 11.76 -0.55 13.48
CA GLN A 250 11.22 -1.85 13.90
C GLN A 250 10.15 -1.72 15.00
N ILE A 251 10.28 -0.70 15.87
CA ILE A 251 9.35 -0.44 16.99
C ILE A 251 8.14 0.37 16.51
N PHE A 252 8.37 1.34 15.63
CA PHE A 252 7.36 2.23 15.07
C PHE A 252 7.28 2.06 13.54
N PRO A 253 6.67 0.95 13.08
CA PRO A 253 6.62 0.62 11.66
C PRO A 253 5.79 1.64 10.89
N ASP A 254 6.32 2.06 9.73
CA ASP A 254 5.63 3.02 8.85
C ASP A 254 4.56 2.36 7.99
N THR A 255 4.63 1.04 7.80
CA THR A 255 3.65 0.28 7.02
C THR A 255 3.11 -0.88 7.85
N ARG A 256 1.82 -1.14 7.73
CA ARG A 256 1.14 -2.23 8.46
C ARG A 256 0.11 -2.90 7.57
N CYS A 257 0.06 -4.22 7.66
CA CYS A 257 -1.02 -5.02 7.11
C CYS A 257 -2.12 -5.23 8.14
N PHE A 258 -3.36 -5.19 7.66
CA PHE A 258 -4.56 -5.53 8.39
C PHE A 258 -5.32 -6.61 7.62
N ILE A 259 -5.80 -7.60 8.33
CA ILE A 259 -6.69 -8.62 7.79
C ILE A 259 -8.01 -8.52 8.52
N PHE A 260 -9.04 -8.28 7.76
CA PHE A 260 -10.42 -8.24 8.24
C PHE A 260 -11.20 -9.40 7.63
N ARG A 261 -12.24 -9.85 8.33
CA ARG A 261 -13.16 -10.88 7.86
C ARG A 261 -14.55 -10.28 7.67
N LYS A 262 -15.19 -10.63 6.58
CA LYS A 262 -16.61 -10.36 6.35
C LYS A 262 -17.44 -11.10 7.40
N ARG A 263 -18.30 -10.39 8.12
CA ARG A 263 -19.26 -10.95 9.07
C ARG A 263 -20.49 -11.54 8.40
#